data_a0e55741a01d4f8e0a6e6f164ac69610
#
_entry.id   a0e55741a01d4f8e0a6e6f164ac69610
#
_cell.length_a   1.000
_cell.length_b   1.000
_cell.length_c   1.000
_cell.angle_alpha   90.00
_cell.angle_beta   90.00
_cell.angle_gamma   90.00
#
_symmetry.space_group_name_H-M   'P 1'
#
loop_
_entity.id
_entity.type
_entity.pdbx_description
1 polymer ?
#
loop_
_entity_poly.entity_id
_entity_poly.type
_entity_poly.pdbx_seq_one_letter_code
_entity_poly.pdbx_strand_id
1 'polypeptide(L)'
;MRPATRYAKSGNLRVAYQVSGTGAVDMVFAPGTISHLDLFWDVSAEKYEWYGTFCRLIRFDKRGTGLSDRSPHVATLEERTDDIRAVMDAAGSERAVLFGASEGANMACLFAAMHPERTRSLLLWGAQARWTQTDDYPWGMPAAEYQKVVDGLRDEWPSIEYLTGAGAGLGKDVDPKVLEWWLTFARASASPSAIVALEEMNMLIDTRSILSSIRVPTLVMNRTGDPVAHVGAARDLAAHIPRARFVEFPGETHQMEGPEAQRIRETIREFVTGTHAPVATNRFLTTVLFLDIVNSTQHATRLGDESWGALLNRFYAVVREELSRHQGEEIGTQGDGFLATFDGPARAIRCAGAVRDAARPLGLEVRSGIHCGECERMGDNIGGIAVHEAARVCGEAGAGEVLVSGTVRDLVAGSGLAFADRGLHTLKGIRGKSHLFAAT
;
A
#
# COMPACT_ATOMS: atom_id res chain seq x y z
N MET A 1 27.22 11.19 -13.10
CA MET A 1 26.55 12.53 -13.19
C MET A 1 25.17 12.41 -12.55
N ARG A 2 24.75 13.35 -11.70
CA ARG A 2 23.42 13.33 -11.08
C ARG A 2 22.33 13.36 -12.16
N PRO A 3 21.34 12.43 -12.11
CA PRO A 3 20.23 12.46 -13.05
C PRO A 3 19.34 13.70 -12.85
N ALA A 4 18.70 14.16 -13.94
CA ALA A 4 17.75 15.25 -13.83
C ALA A 4 16.51 14.82 -13.03
N THR A 5 16.08 15.65 -12.08
CA THR A 5 14.83 15.47 -11.37
C THR A 5 13.66 15.88 -12.27
N ARG A 6 12.69 14.99 -12.35
CA ARG A 6 11.42 15.17 -13.07
C ARG A 6 10.26 14.98 -12.10
N TYR A 7 9.05 15.30 -12.54
CA TYR A 7 7.87 15.23 -11.70
C TYR A 7 6.75 14.44 -12.38
N ALA A 8 6.29 13.39 -11.69
CA ALA A 8 5.10 12.63 -12.05
C ALA A 8 3.86 13.24 -11.40
N LYS A 9 2.71 13.21 -12.07
CA LYS A 9 1.44 13.65 -11.50
C LYS A 9 0.76 12.46 -10.82
N SER A 10 0.59 12.55 -9.50
CA SER A 10 -0.14 11.57 -8.68
C SER A 10 -1.31 12.26 -7.99
N GLY A 11 -2.51 12.10 -8.54
CA GLY A 11 -3.66 12.91 -8.14
C GLY A 11 -3.41 14.41 -8.38
N ASN A 12 -3.48 15.21 -7.31
CA ASN A 12 -3.21 16.65 -7.34
C ASN A 12 -1.76 17.01 -6.98
N LEU A 13 -0.92 16.03 -6.66
CA LEU A 13 0.46 16.22 -6.22
C LEU A 13 1.46 15.92 -7.33
N ARG A 14 2.65 16.50 -7.18
CA ARG A 14 3.83 16.22 -8.00
C ARG A 14 4.81 15.38 -7.19
N VAL A 15 5.12 14.20 -7.70
CA VAL A 15 6.08 13.25 -7.13
C VAL A 15 7.39 13.38 -7.89
N ALA A 16 8.44 13.79 -7.19
CA ALA A 16 9.77 13.94 -7.76
C ALA A 16 10.38 12.56 -8.02
N TYR A 17 10.97 12.37 -9.21
CA TYR A 17 11.67 11.14 -9.57
C TYR A 17 12.90 11.39 -10.43
N GLN A 18 13.81 10.45 -10.40
CA GLN A 18 15.03 10.43 -11.20
C GLN A 18 15.18 9.06 -11.87
N VAL A 19 15.70 9.05 -13.08
CA VAL A 19 16.00 7.83 -13.85
C VAL A 19 17.49 7.79 -14.16
N SER A 20 18.14 6.66 -13.83
CA SER A 20 19.55 6.44 -14.09
C SER A 20 19.79 5.02 -14.62
N GLY A 21 20.90 4.83 -15.36
CA GLY A 21 21.22 3.55 -15.99
C GLY A 21 20.45 3.29 -17.29
N THR A 22 20.92 2.30 -18.05
CA THR A 22 20.40 1.93 -19.36
C THR A 22 20.16 0.42 -19.49
N GLY A 23 20.15 -0.31 -18.37
CA GLY A 23 19.88 -1.75 -18.37
C GLY A 23 18.47 -2.07 -18.88
N ALA A 24 18.30 -3.29 -19.36
CA ALA A 24 17.06 -3.74 -19.98
C ALA A 24 15.89 -3.98 -18.99
N VAL A 25 16.17 -3.94 -17.70
CA VAL A 25 15.18 -4.19 -16.66
C VAL A 25 14.92 -2.92 -15.89
N ASP A 26 13.67 -2.48 -15.83
CA ASP A 26 13.29 -1.38 -14.96
C ASP A 26 13.27 -1.83 -13.50
N MET A 27 13.86 -1.01 -12.62
CA MET A 27 13.79 -1.20 -11.17
C MET A 27 13.32 0.09 -10.51
N VAL A 28 12.18 0.04 -9.83
CA VAL A 28 11.63 1.16 -9.05
C VAL A 28 12.02 0.97 -7.59
N PHE A 29 12.72 1.95 -7.04
CA PHE A 29 13.10 1.97 -5.64
C PHE A 29 12.09 2.76 -4.82
N ALA A 30 11.35 2.06 -3.96
CA ALA A 30 10.44 2.64 -2.98
C ALA A 30 11.21 2.86 -1.65
N PRO A 31 11.49 4.12 -1.29
CA PRO A 31 12.32 4.44 -0.13
C PRO A 31 11.57 4.22 1.19
N GLY A 32 12.34 4.12 2.29
CA GLY A 32 11.81 4.07 3.66
C GLY A 32 11.06 5.33 4.07
N THR A 33 10.90 5.57 5.37
CA THR A 33 10.05 6.62 5.95
C THR A 33 10.31 8.00 5.35
N ILE A 34 11.58 8.40 5.20
CA ILE A 34 11.98 9.67 4.59
C ILE A 34 12.91 9.46 3.41
N SER A 35 12.91 10.40 2.46
CA SER A 35 13.78 10.37 1.29
C SER A 35 14.12 11.78 0.80
N HIS A 36 15.24 11.90 0.09
CA HIS A 36 15.63 13.08 -0.65
C HIS A 36 16.56 12.69 -1.79
N LEU A 37 16.06 12.73 -3.01
CA LEU A 37 16.74 12.19 -4.20
C LEU A 37 18.16 12.73 -4.40
N ASP A 38 18.32 14.05 -4.29
CA ASP A 38 19.61 14.70 -4.56
C ASP A 38 20.65 14.39 -3.47
N LEU A 39 20.25 14.47 -2.19
CA LEU A 39 21.17 14.22 -1.09
C LEU A 39 21.63 12.76 -1.05
N PHE A 40 20.74 11.81 -1.33
CA PHE A 40 21.14 10.42 -1.47
C PHE A 40 22.05 10.16 -2.67
N TRP A 41 21.87 10.90 -3.76
CA TRP A 41 22.77 10.79 -4.89
C TRP A 41 24.19 11.20 -4.51
N ASP A 42 24.36 12.30 -3.77
CA ASP A 42 25.66 12.86 -3.43
C ASP A 42 26.56 11.88 -2.64
N VAL A 43 25.96 11.00 -1.84
CA VAL A 43 26.70 10.01 -1.03
C VAL A 43 26.63 8.58 -1.56
N SER A 44 25.76 8.32 -2.49
CA SER A 44 25.50 6.96 -2.99
C SER A 44 25.58 6.85 -4.52
N ALA A 45 26.19 7.83 -5.20
CA ALA A 45 26.28 7.84 -6.67
C ALA A 45 26.88 6.54 -7.20
N GLU A 46 27.99 6.07 -6.64
CA GLU A 46 28.64 4.81 -7.03
C GLU A 46 27.69 3.62 -6.95
N LYS A 47 26.92 3.51 -5.87
CA LYS A 47 25.91 2.47 -5.69
C LYS A 47 24.82 2.53 -6.78
N TYR A 48 24.32 3.73 -7.07
CA TYR A 48 23.26 3.91 -8.07
C TYR A 48 23.77 3.72 -9.49
N GLU A 49 25.01 4.15 -9.78
CA GLU A 49 25.68 3.89 -11.06
C GLU A 49 25.92 2.39 -11.24
N TRP A 50 26.28 1.68 -10.16
CA TRP A 50 26.43 0.23 -10.20
C TRP A 50 25.08 -0.47 -10.50
N TYR A 51 23.97 -0.08 -9.89
CA TYR A 51 22.64 -0.60 -10.28
C TYR A 51 22.34 -0.30 -11.74
N GLY A 52 22.73 0.87 -12.22
CA GLY A 52 22.56 1.32 -13.60
C GLY A 52 23.29 0.45 -14.65
N THR A 53 24.25 -0.41 -14.22
CA THR A 53 24.95 -1.32 -15.15
C THR A 53 24.08 -2.49 -15.62
N PHE A 54 23.01 -2.84 -14.90
CA PHE A 54 22.14 -3.97 -15.24
C PHE A 54 20.64 -3.64 -15.22
N CYS A 55 20.24 -2.49 -14.66
CA CYS A 55 18.86 -2.04 -14.69
C CYS A 55 18.75 -0.56 -15.08
N ARG A 56 17.57 -0.13 -15.49
CA ARG A 56 17.16 1.26 -15.53
C ARG A 56 16.53 1.57 -14.19
N LEU A 57 17.29 2.24 -13.32
CA LEU A 57 16.88 2.55 -11.95
C LEU A 57 16.00 3.80 -11.91
N ILE A 58 14.80 3.66 -11.41
CA ILE A 58 13.81 4.73 -11.20
C ILE A 58 13.70 4.93 -9.69
N ARG A 59 14.12 6.10 -9.18
CA ARG A 59 14.02 6.49 -7.77
C ARG A 59 13.06 7.65 -7.64
N PHE A 60 12.33 7.72 -6.56
CA PHE A 60 11.42 8.83 -6.29
C PHE A 60 11.41 9.21 -4.81
N ASP A 61 11.04 10.44 -4.53
CA ASP A 61 10.69 10.88 -3.18
C ASP A 61 9.20 10.67 -2.99
N LYS A 62 8.82 10.00 -1.91
CA LYS A 62 7.40 9.84 -1.57
C LYS A 62 6.73 11.21 -1.38
N ARG A 63 5.44 11.28 -1.66
CA ARG A 63 4.65 12.48 -1.33
C ARG A 63 4.90 12.93 0.12
N GLY A 64 5.06 14.21 0.33
CA GLY A 64 5.35 14.77 1.65
C GLY A 64 6.82 14.77 2.03
N THR A 65 7.72 14.13 1.26
CA THR A 65 9.16 14.05 1.56
C THR A 65 10.02 14.63 0.43
N GLY A 66 11.27 14.97 0.77
CA GLY A 66 12.29 15.40 -0.19
C GLY A 66 11.84 16.49 -1.14
N LEU A 67 11.98 16.21 -2.44
CA LEU A 67 11.66 17.13 -3.54
C LEU A 67 10.20 17.02 -4.03
N SER A 68 9.43 16.07 -3.49
CA SER A 68 8.01 15.92 -3.82
C SER A 68 7.14 16.96 -3.12
N ASP A 69 5.95 17.22 -3.66
CA ASP A 69 4.98 18.13 -3.05
C ASP A 69 4.65 17.68 -1.61
N ARG A 70 4.47 18.67 -0.73
CA ARG A 70 3.99 18.44 0.62
C ARG A 70 2.52 18.03 0.59
N SER A 71 2.19 16.93 1.26
CA SER A 71 0.81 16.46 1.34
C SER A 71 0.04 17.28 2.39
N PRO A 72 -1.19 17.70 2.10
CA PRO A 72 -2.03 18.40 3.08
C PRO A 72 -2.56 17.47 4.18
N HIS A 73 -2.46 16.15 3.99
CA HIS A 73 -2.86 15.13 4.94
C HIS A 73 -1.87 13.97 4.92
N VAL A 74 -1.94 13.11 5.91
CA VAL A 74 -1.15 11.87 5.96
C VAL A 74 -1.67 10.92 4.89
N ALA A 75 -0.79 10.55 3.97
CA ALA A 75 -1.17 9.66 2.87
C ALA A 75 -1.36 8.22 3.38
N THR A 76 -2.45 7.61 2.98
CA THR A 76 -2.70 6.18 3.19
C THR A 76 -1.69 5.32 2.42
N LEU A 77 -1.57 4.03 2.78
CA LEU A 77 -0.73 3.11 2.03
C LEU A 77 -1.20 2.99 0.56
N GLU A 78 -2.51 3.02 0.33
CA GLU A 78 -3.14 3.06 -0.99
C GLU A 78 -2.67 4.27 -1.82
N GLU A 79 -2.75 5.49 -1.27
CA GLU A 79 -2.31 6.70 -1.96
C GLU A 79 -0.80 6.69 -2.26
N ARG A 80 0.00 6.00 -1.44
CA ARG A 80 1.43 5.82 -1.69
C ARG A 80 1.70 4.83 -2.81
N THR A 81 0.88 3.80 -3.00
CA THR A 81 0.98 2.91 -4.17
C THR A 81 0.67 3.64 -5.47
N ASP A 82 -0.20 4.66 -5.45
CA ASP A 82 -0.43 5.53 -6.60
C ASP A 82 0.84 6.28 -7.03
N ASP A 83 1.71 6.64 -6.09
CA ASP A 83 2.98 7.30 -6.41
C ASP A 83 3.89 6.36 -7.23
N ILE A 84 3.93 5.08 -6.88
CA ILE A 84 4.66 4.07 -7.67
C ILE A 84 4.11 4.03 -9.09
N ARG A 85 2.78 3.92 -9.25
CA ARG A 85 2.13 3.89 -10.56
C ARG A 85 2.42 5.14 -11.36
N ALA A 86 2.23 6.32 -10.77
CA ALA A 86 2.45 7.61 -11.43
C ALA A 86 3.90 7.78 -11.90
N VAL A 87 4.87 7.36 -11.09
CA VAL A 87 6.30 7.41 -11.43
C VAL A 87 6.64 6.42 -12.54
N MET A 88 6.10 5.19 -12.48
CA MET A 88 6.27 4.20 -13.56
C MET A 88 5.73 4.74 -14.89
N ASP A 89 4.52 5.28 -14.89
CA ASP A 89 3.87 5.83 -16.09
C ASP A 89 4.66 7.02 -16.66
N ALA A 90 5.08 7.95 -15.81
CA ALA A 90 5.88 9.11 -16.21
C ALA A 90 7.29 8.73 -16.70
N ALA A 91 7.86 7.63 -16.22
CA ALA A 91 9.12 7.07 -16.67
C ALA A 91 8.97 6.16 -17.91
N GLY A 92 7.76 5.90 -18.40
CA GLY A 92 7.49 4.96 -19.48
C GLY A 92 7.84 3.53 -19.12
N SER A 93 7.58 3.12 -17.88
CA SER A 93 7.85 1.77 -17.36
C SER A 93 6.55 0.97 -17.32
N GLU A 94 6.41 0.01 -18.20
CA GLU A 94 5.24 -0.88 -18.23
C GLU A 94 5.29 -1.91 -17.10
N ARG A 95 6.48 -2.43 -16.80
CA ARG A 95 6.70 -3.48 -15.83
C ARG A 95 8.09 -3.37 -15.19
N ALA A 96 8.16 -3.37 -13.86
CA ALA A 96 9.40 -3.15 -13.12
C ALA A 96 9.65 -4.20 -12.03
N VAL A 97 10.91 -4.35 -11.64
CA VAL A 97 11.27 -4.88 -10.33
C VAL A 97 10.95 -3.79 -9.31
N LEU A 98 10.18 -4.11 -8.28
CA LEU A 98 9.94 -3.20 -7.17
C LEU A 98 10.93 -3.50 -6.06
N PHE A 99 11.70 -2.51 -5.67
CA PHE A 99 12.63 -2.61 -4.55
C PHE A 99 12.12 -1.74 -3.40
N GLY A 100 11.48 -2.34 -2.41
CA GLY A 100 11.01 -1.68 -1.20
C GLY A 100 12.02 -1.79 -0.08
N ALA A 101 12.41 -0.66 0.51
CA ALA A 101 13.29 -0.61 1.68
C ALA A 101 12.52 -0.11 2.90
N SER A 102 12.70 -0.77 4.05
CA SER A 102 12.03 -0.37 5.30
C SER A 102 10.50 -0.26 5.11
N GLU A 103 9.87 0.84 5.52
CA GLU A 103 8.43 1.10 5.31
C GLU A 103 8.03 1.12 3.81
N GLY A 104 8.94 1.51 2.91
CA GLY A 104 8.70 1.41 1.46
C GLY A 104 8.41 -0.01 0.97
N ALA A 105 8.78 -1.02 1.74
CA ALA A 105 8.43 -2.40 1.47
C ALA A 105 6.92 -2.66 1.56
N ASN A 106 6.20 -2.01 2.47
CA ASN A 106 4.76 -2.18 2.63
C ASN A 106 4.00 -1.67 1.40
N MET A 107 4.40 -0.50 0.86
CA MET A 107 3.80 0.01 -0.37
C MET A 107 4.16 -0.85 -1.59
N ALA A 108 5.39 -1.39 -1.66
CA ALA A 108 5.81 -2.29 -2.73
C ALA A 108 5.05 -3.63 -2.67
N CYS A 109 4.81 -4.18 -1.48
CA CYS A 109 3.99 -5.38 -1.27
C CYS A 109 2.53 -5.17 -1.73
N LEU A 110 1.92 -4.05 -1.32
CA LEU A 110 0.54 -3.73 -1.73
C LEU A 110 0.46 -3.55 -3.24
N PHE A 111 1.38 -2.78 -3.83
CA PHE A 111 1.42 -2.59 -5.28
C PHE A 111 1.60 -3.92 -6.03
N ALA A 112 2.52 -4.78 -5.60
CA ALA A 112 2.77 -6.07 -6.23
C ALA A 112 1.58 -7.04 -6.15
N ALA A 113 0.78 -6.96 -5.06
CA ALA A 113 -0.44 -7.74 -4.91
C ALA A 113 -1.58 -7.23 -5.82
N MET A 114 -1.70 -5.90 -5.95
CA MET A 114 -2.76 -5.26 -6.75
C MET A 114 -2.43 -5.26 -8.25
N HIS A 115 -1.15 -5.07 -8.61
CA HIS A 115 -0.66 -4.94 -9.97
C HIS A 115 0.43 -5.96 -10.32
N PRO A 116 0.13 -7.27 -10.26
CA PRO A 116 1.11 -8.32 -10.57
C PRO A 116 1.59 -8.25 -12.03
N GLU A 117 0.76 -7.75 -12.95
CA GLU A 117 1.10 -7.52 -14.36
C GLU A 117 2.14 -6.41 -14.54
N ARG A 118 2.13 -5.39 -13.66
CA ARG A 118 3.08 -4.27 -13.63
C ARG A 118 4.36 -4.61 -12.84
N THR A 119 4.36 -5.71 -12.08
CA THR A 119 5.45 -6.11 -11.20
C THR A 119 6.18 -7.32 -11.75
N ARG A 120 7.46 -7.17 -12.08
CA ARG A 120 8.33 -8.27 -12.57
C ARG A 120 8.74 -9.19 -11.43
N SER A 121 9.19 -8.59 -10.35
CA SER A 121 9.58 -9.25 -9.09
C SER A 121 9.64 -8.24 -7.96
N LEU A 122 9.74 -8.71 -6.72
CA LEU A 122 9.74 -7.89 -5.52
C LEU A 122 11.02 -8.13 -4.74
N LEU A 123 11.74 -7.06 -4.43
CA LEU A 123 12.90 -7.02 -3.54
C LEU A 123 12.51 -6.27 -2.27
N LEU A 124 12.75 -6.84 -1.11
CA LEU A 124 12.43 -6.26 0.18
C LEU A 124 13.67 -6.25 1.07
N TRP A 125 14.04 -5.06 1.57
CA TRP A 125 15.15 -4.88 2.49
C TRP A 125 14.67 -4.28 3.80
N GLY A 126 15.06 -4.87 4.92
CA GLY A 126 14.71 -4.36 6.25
C GLY A 126 13.20 -4.21 6.41
N ALA A 127 12.44 -5.21 5.96
CA ALA A 127 11.00 -5.16 5.82
C ALA A 127 10.28 -5.92 6.92
N GLN A 128 9.15 -5.41 7.31
CA GLN A 128 8.20 -6.10 8.19
C GLN A 128 6.76 -5.77 7.79
N ALA A 129 5.86 -6.75 7.97
CA ALA A 129 4.46 -6.61 7.57
C ALA A 129 3.68 -5.65 8.47
N ARG A 130 4.11 -5.50 9.71
CA ARG A 130 3.52 -4.64 10.73
C ARG A 130 4.62 -4.04 11.61
N TRP A 131 4.47 -2.76 11.97
CA TRP A 131 5.47 -2.03 12.76
C TRP A 131 5.22 -2.09 14.26
N THR A 132 3.97 -2.28 14.69
CA THR A 132 3.60 -2.41 16.10
C THR A 132 3.40 -3.86 16.51
N GLN A 133 3.82 -4.20 17.71
CA GLN A 133 3.65 -5.53 18.33
C GLN A 133 2.18 -5.83 18.60
N THR A 134 1.80 -7.10 18.42
CA THR A 134 0.53 -7.70 18.87
C THR A 134 0.80 -9.12 19.38
N ASP A 135 -0.19 -9.74 20.03
CA ASP A 135 -0.05 -11.10 20.58
C ASP A 135 0.33 -12.12 19.50
N ASP A 136 -0.15 -11.94 18.28
CA ASP A 136 0.12 -12.78 17.11
C ASP A 136 1.29 -12.27 16.23
N TYR A 137 1.92 -11.15 16.61
CA TYR A 137 3.06 -10.56 15.90
C TYR A 137 4.08 -9.95 16.88
N PRO A 138 4.99 -10.75 17.45
CA PRO A 138 5.86 -10.33 18.54
C PRO A 138 7.06 -9.48 18.10
N TRP A 139 7.31 -9.32 16.80
CA TRP A 139 8.53 -8.67 16.28
C TRP A 139 8.43 -7.15 16.16
N GLY A 140 7.22 -6.60 16.12
CA GLY A 140 7.02 -5.15 16.09
C GLY A 140 7.42 -4.50 17.41
N MET A 141 7.59 -3.18 17.40
CA MET A 141 7.81 -2.40 18.62
C MET A 141 6.52 -2.34 19.43
N PRO A 142 6.56 -2.49 20.78
CA PRO A 142 5.39 -2.24 21.61
C PRO A 142 4.80 -0.86 21.35
N ALA A 143 3.47 -0.77 21.18
CA ALA A 143 2.82 0.48 20.76
C ALA A 143 3.12 1.66 21.70
N ALA A 144 3.22 1.42 23.00
CA ALA A 144 3.57 2.46 23.98
C ALA A 144 5.02 2.96 23.86
N GLU A 145 5.95 2.10 23.41
CA GLU A 145 7.34 2.48 23.15
C GLU A 145 7.44 3.24 21.83
N TYR A 146 6.73 2.79 20.80
CA TYR A 146 6.68 3.50 19.54
C TYR A 146 6.09 4.91 19.71
N GLN A 147 5.02 5.03 20.51
CA GLN A 147 4.43 6.34 20.81
C GLN A 147 5.44 7.29 21.48
N LYS A 148 6.30 6.79 22.38
CA LYS A 148 7.36 7.61 22.97
C LYS A 148 8.38 8.10 21.94
N VAL A 149 8.72 7.24 20.94
CA VAL A 149 9.58 7.66 19.84
C VAL A 149 8.92 8.80 19.06
N VAL A 150 7.64 8.67 18.71
CA VAL A 150 6.87 9.69 17.99
C VAL A 150 6.78 10.99 18.81
N ASP A 151 6.51 10.90 20.10
CA ASP A 151 6.43 12.07 20.99
C ASP A 151 7.79 12.78 21.07
N GLY A 152 8.90 12.03 21.16
CA GLY A 152 10.26 12.59 21.12
C GLY A 152 10.55 13.36 19.83
N LEU A 153 10.00 12.91 18.67
CA LEU A 153 10.16 13.62 17.39
C LEU A 153 9.37 14.95 17.32
N ARG A 154 8.35 15.12 18.15
CA ARG A 154 7.63 16.41 18.29
C ARG A 154 8.50 17.46 18.96
N ASP A 155 9.28 17.01 19.95
CA ASP A 155 10.13 17.90 20.75
C ASP A 155 11.47 18.19 20.06
N GLU A 156 12.04 17.17 19.42
CA GLU A 156 13.36 17.27 18.79
C GLU A 156 13.40 16.54 17.42
N TRP A 157 13.44 17.31 16.34
CA TRP A 157 13.65 16.81 14.99
C TRP A 157 14.75 17.60 14.25
N PRO A 158 15.74 16.93 13.64
CA PRO A 158 16.04 15.50 13.73
C PRO A 158 16.73 15.14 15.07
N SER A 159 16.38 13.99 15.63
CA SER A 159 16.96 13.47 16.85
C SER A 159 18.07 12.47 16.56
N ILE A 160 19.20 12.59 17.28
CA ILE A 160 20.33 11.64 17.19
C ILE A 160 19.85 10.25 17.64
N GLU A 161 19.07 10.19 18.72
CA GLU A 161 18.54 8.93 19.26
C GLU A 161 17.69 8.20 18.21
N TYR A 162 16.83 8.93 17.50
CA TYR A 162 16.02 8.36 16.42
C TYR A 162 16.90 7.84 15.28
N LEU A 163 17.90 8.61 14.83
CA LEU A 163 18.76 8.20 13.72
C LEU A 163 19.66 7.01 14.05
N THR A 164 20.16 6.94 15.28
CA THR A 164 21.04 5.83 15.70
C THR A 164 20.27 4.57 16.10
N GLY A 165 18.99 4.71 16.49
CA GLY A 165 18.09 3.65 16.96
C GLY A 165 16.95 3.34 15.98
N ALA A 166 15.74 3.50 16.46
CA ALA A 166 14.51 2.99 15.84
C ALA A 166 14.15 3.61 14.46
N GLY A 167 14.71 4.78 14.11
CA GLY A 167 14.38 5.43 12.85
C GLY A 167 15.26 5.00 11.68
N ALA A 168 16.56 5.33 11.73
CA ALA A 168 17.49 5.02 10.65
C ALA A 168 18.41 3.82 10.94
N GLY A 169 18.49 3.37 12.19
CA GLY A 169 19.26 2.20 12.58
C GLY A 169 20.76 2.30 12.25
N LEU A 170 21.34 3.48 12.41
CA LEU A 170 22.76 3.71 12.10
C LEU A 170 23.72 3.01 13.07
N GLY A 171 23.20 2.63 14.26
CA GLY A 171 24.01 2.09 15.35
C GLY A 171 24.63 3.19 16.21
N LYS A 172 25.12 2.81 17.41
CA LYS A 172 25.66 3.76 18.38
C LYS A 172 27.05 4.28 18.03
N ASP A 173 27.83 3.48 17.30
CA ASP A 173 29.20 3.77 16.91
C ASP A 173 29.32 4.38 15.51
N VAL A 174 28.30 5.11 15.06
CA VAL A 174 28.28 5.75 13.74
C VAL A 174 29.35 6.85 13.67
N ASP A 175 30.08 6.91 12.55
CA ASP A 175 31.02 7.99 12.27
C ASP A 175 30.35 9.37 12.40
N PRO A 176 30.96 10.33 13.15
CA PRO A 176 30.37 11.66 13.34
C PRO A 176 30.02 12.39 12.03
N LYS A 177 30.82 12.21 10.96
CA LYS A 177 30.55 12.82 9.65
C LYS A 177 29.33 12.19 8.97
N VAL A 178 29.17 10.87 9.12
CA VAL A 178 27.97 10.16 8.64
C VAL A 178 26.75 10.64 9.40
N LEU A 179 26.84 10.78 10.71
CA LEU A 179 25.75 11.30 11.54
C LEU A 179 25.37 12.74 11.15
N GLU A 180 26.34 13.63 10.96
CA GLU A 180 26.12 15.02 10.52
C GLU A 180 25.40 15.07 9.17
N TRP A 181 25.81 14.22 8.24
CA TRP A 181 25.10 14.09 6.95
C TRP A 181 23.66 13.62 7.14
N TRP A 182 23.43 12.59 7.98
CA TRP A 182 22.09 12.09 8.27
C TRP A 182 21.18 13.15 8.93
N LEU A 183 21.72 13.96 9.83
CA LEU A 183 20.99 15.09 10.42
C LEU A 183 20.57 16.11 9.36
N THR A 184 21.46 16.39 8.41
CA THR A 184 21.17 17.29 7.28
C THR A 184 20.13 16.69 6.35
N PHE A 185 20.28 15.41 6.00
CA PHE A 185 19.36 14.66 5.18
C PHE A 185 17.96 14.61 5.81
N ALA A 186 17.86 14.33 7.10
CA ALA A 186 16.58 14.24 7.80
C ALA A 186 15.82 15.58 7.77
N ARG A 187 16.53 16.71 8.07
CA ARG A 187 15.92 18.05 7.98
C ARG A 187 15.44 18.41 6.58
N ALA A 188 16.20 18.06 5.56
CA ALA A 188 15.83 18.31 4.16
C ALA A 188 14.67 17.43 3.68
N SER A 189 14.57 16.21 4.22
CA SER A 189 13.58 15.23 3.79
C SER A 189 12.19 15.48 4.34
N ALA A 190 12.07 15.90 5.62
CA ALA A 190 10.77 16.11 6.26
C ALA A 190 10.82 17.23 7.31
N SER A 191 9.71 17.96 7.45
CA SER A 191 9.50 18.86 8.57
C SER A 191 9.15 18.10 9.86
N PRO A 192 9.27 18.71 11.06
CA PRO A 192 8.88 18.05 12.32
C PRO A 192 7.47 17.48 12.30
N SER A 193 6.50 18.24 11.84
CA SER A 193 5.11 17.76 11.75
C SER A 193 4.94 16.66 10.71
N ALA A 194 5.71 16.67 9.62
CA ALA A 194 5.63 15.65 8.58
C ALA A 194 6.18 14.29 9.06
N ILE A 195 7.32 14.29 9.76
CA ILE A 195 7.87 13.03 10.28
C ILE A 195 6.98 12.42 11.35
N VAL A 196 6.44 13.23 12.27
CA VAL A 196 5.48 12.75 13.27
C VAL A 196 4.29 12.08 12.60
N ALA A 197 3.68 12.75 11.62
CA ALA A 197 2.53 12.21 10.91
C ALA A 197 2.86 10.93 10.11
N LEU A 198 4.08 10.84 9.54
CA LEU A 198 4.54 9.63 8.86
C LEU A 198 4.71 8.46 9.83
N GLU A 199 5.30 8.70 11.01
CA GLU A 199 5.51 7.63 11.99
C GLU A 199 4.19 7.21 12.68
N GLU A 200 3.28 8.16 12.97
CA GLU A 200 1.93 7.82 13.44
C GLU A 200 1.19 6.91 12.45
N MET A 201 1.34 7.17 11.15
CA MET A 201 0.76 6.30 10.12
C MET A 201 1.49 4.95 10.04
N ASN A 202 2.84 4.94 10.17
CA ASN A 202 3.60 3.69 10.16
C ASN A 202 3.19 2.75 11.30
N MET A 203 2.87 3.27 12.48
CA MET A 203 2.33 2.49 13.60
C MET A 203 1.06 1.71 13.24
N LEU A 204 0.29 2.21 12.27
CA LEU A 204 -1.01 1.64 11.87
C LEU A 204 -0.89 0.65 10.71
N ILE A 205 0.26 0.60 10.02
CA ILE A 205 0.46 -0.31 8.87
C ILE A 205 0.34 -1.77 9.32
N ASP A 206 -0.50 -2.52 8.62
CA ASP A 206 -0.57 -3.98 8.72
C ASP A 206 -0.88 -4.57 7.33
N THR A 207 0.14 -5.15 6.69
CA THR A 207 0.03 -5.78 5.38
C THR A 207 -0.05 -7.30 5.44
N ARG A 208 -0.17 -7.91 6.61
CA ARG A 208 -0.18 -9.37 6.77
C ARG A 208 -1.26 -10.06 5.96
N SER A 209 -2.44 -9.46 5.91
CA SER A 209 -3.61 -10.01 5.21
C SER A 209 -3.45 -10.11 3.69
N ILE A 210 -2.52 -9.36 3.10
CA ILE A 210 -2.31 -9.35 1.63
C ILE A 210 -1.08 -10.14 1.18
N LEU A 211 -0.21 -10.59 2.08
CA LEU A 211 1.05 -11.24 1.73
C LEU A 211 0.84 -12.50 0.88
N SER A 212 -0.19 -13.29 1.20
CA SER A 212 -0.54 -14.50 0.45
C SER A 212 -1.03 -14.23 -0.97
N SER A 213 -1.42 -12.99 -1.28
CA SER A 213 -1.86 -12.56 -2.63
C SER A 213 -0.70 -12.11 -3.52
N ILE A 214 0.51 -11.96 -2.98
CA ILE A 214 1.70 -11.62 -3.77
C ILE A 214 2.12 -12.85 -4.58
N ARG A 215 2.01 -12.75 -5.91
CA ARG A 215 2.27 -13.87 -6.84
C ARG A 215 3.60 -13.77 -7.57
N VAL A 216 4.24 -12.61 -7.52
CA VAL A 216 5.51 -12.38 -8.22
C VAL A 216 6.69 -12.98 -7.45
N PRO A 217 7.80 -13.36 -8.14
CA PRO A 217 9.00 -13.80 -7.47
C PRO A 217 9.47 -12.75 -6.46
N THR A 218 9.72 -13.17 -5.22
CA THR A 218 10.05 -12.25 -4.12
C THR A 218 11.35 -12.66 -3.44
N LEU A 219 12.23 -11.67 -3.19
CA LEU A 219 13.42 -11.81 -2.38
C LEU A 219 13.31 -10.90 -1.16
N VAL A 220 13.31 -11.49 0.02
CA VAL A 220 13.34 -10.78 1.31
C VAL A 220 14.74 -10.85 1.87
N MET A 221 15.28 -9.70 2.25
CA MET A 221 16.64 -9.55 2.79
C MET A 221 16.62 -8.76 4.08
N ASN A 222 17.38 -9.22 5.07
CA ASN A 222 17.51 -8.51 6.35
C ASN A 222 18.87 -8.76 6.98
N ARG A 223 19.28 -7.88 7.90
CA ARG A 223 20.40 -8.16 8.78
C ARG A 223 19.95 -8.89 10.05
N THR A 224 20.85 -9.72 10.59
CA THR A 224 20.58 -10.49 11.82
C THR A 224 20.22 -9.60 13.01
N GLY A 225 20.95 -8.52 13.21
CA GLY A 225 20.80 -7.59 14.35
C GLY A 225 20.21 -6.23 13.94
N ASP A 226 19.37 -6.17 12.90
CA ASP A 226 18.71 -4.93 12.47
C ASP A 226 17.86 -4.35 13.62
N PRO A 227 18.16 -3.13 14.12
CA PRO A 227 17.46 -2.55 15.26
C PRO A 227 16.10 -1.93 14.88
N VAL A 228 15.81 -1.76 13.58
CA VAL A 228 14.58 -1.15 13.06
C VAL A 228 13.58 -2.23 12.64
N ALA A 229 14.04 -3.19 11.83
CA ALA A 229 13.21 -4.28 11.32
C ALA A 229 13.76 -5.62 11.83
N HIS A 230 13.13 -6.17 12.83
CA HIS A 230 13.57 -7.41 13.46
C HIS A 230 13.66 -8.56 12.44
N VAL A 231 14.75 -9.31 12.45
CA VAL A 231 14.99 -10.42 11.49
C VAL A 231 13.88 -11.47 11.51
N GLY A 232 13.25 -11.70 12.66
CA GLY A 232 12.08 -12.59 12.79
C GLY A 232 10.88 -12.11 11.99
N ALA A 233 10.64 -10.79 11.94
CA ALA A 233 9.59 -10.21 11.11
C ALA A 233 9.83 -10.42 9.61
N ALA A 234 11.08 -10.29 9.18
CA ALA A 234 11.46 -10.53 7.78
C ALA A 234 11.32 -12.02 7.39
N ARG A 235 11.64 -12.94 8.31
CA ARG A 235 11.42 -14.38 8.11
C ARG A 235 9.93 -14.72 8.03
N ASP A 236 9.12 -14.12 8.91
CA ASP A 236 7.65 -14.27 8.91
C ASP A 236 7.05 -13.75 7.61
N LEU A 237 7.45 -12.54 7.18
CA LEU A 237 7.02 -11.95 5.92
C LEU A 237 7.35 -12.87 4.73
N ALA A 238 8.55 -13.42 4.67
CA ALA A 238 8.95 -14.37 3.63
C ALA A 238 8.16 -15.67 3.69
N ALA A 239 7.81 -16.16 4.86
CA ALA A 239 7.02 -17.39 5.03
C ALA A 239 5.57 -17.22 4.53
N HIS A 240 5.02 -16.01 4.59
CA HIS A 240 3.65 -15.72 4.17
C HIS A 240 3.53 -15.29 2.69
N ILE A 241 4.63 -14.95 2.02
CA ILE A 241 4.63 -14.66 0.58
C ILE A 241 4.93 -15.96 -0.20
N PRO A 242 4.02 -16.44 -1.06
CA PRO A 242 4.25 -17.65 -1.83
C PRO A 242 5.53 -17.56 -2.68
N ARG A 243 6.40 -18.56 -2.54
CA ARG A 243 7.67 -18.68 -3.27
C ARG A 243 8.69 -17.59 -2.95
N ALA A 244 8.56 -16.86 -1.84
CA ALA A 244 9.58 -15.94 -1.42
C ALA A 244 10.86 -16.66 -1.01
N ARG A 245 12.00 -16.08 -1.37
CA ARG A 245 13.33 -16.48 -0.89
C ARG A 245 13.76 -15.49 0.19
N PHE A 246 14.22 -16.00 1.31
CA PHE A 246 14.81 -15.20 2.39
C PHE A 246 16.33 -15.32 2.39
N VAL A 247 17.03 -14.19 2.51
CA VAL A 247 18.50 -14.14 2.68
C VAL A 247 18.84 -13.25 3.86
N GLU A 248 19.57 -13.82 4.80
CA GLU A 248 20.05 -13.13 5.99
C GLU A 248 21.51 -12.74 5.83
N PHE A 249 21.84 -11.53 6.30
CA PHE A 249 23.19 -11.00 6.30
C PHE A 249 23.62 -10.66 7.73
N PRO A 250 24.89 -10.92 8.11
CA PRO A 250 25.41 -10.46 9.40
C PRO A 250 25.39 -8.92 9.49
N GLY A 251 25.24 -8.41 10.71
CA GLY A 251 25.33 -6.98 11.01
C GLY A 251 24.20 -6.47 11.89
N GLU A 252 24.43 -5.30 12.48
CA GLU A 252 23.62 -4.69 13.53
C GLU A 252 23.08 -3.30 13.13
N THR A 253 23.03 -3.01 11.83
CA THR A 253 22.51 -1.76 11.29
C THR A 253 21.38 -2.01 10.31
N HIS A 254 20.49 -1.04 10.15
CA HIS A 254 19.40 -1.11 9.16
C HIS A 254 19.88 -0.84 7.73
N GLN A 255 21.07 -0.27 7.59
CA GLN A 255 21.61 0.16 6.29
C GLN A 255 22.20 -1.01 5.50
N MET A 256 22.19 -0.92 4.17
CA MET A 256 22.78 -1.91 3.26
C MET A 256 24.33 -1.78 3.17
N GLU A 257 24.87 -0.68 3.62
CA GLU A 257 26.29 -0.35 3.60
C GLU A 257 27.06 -1.11 4.68
N GLY A 258 28.40 -1.14 4.57
CA GLY A 258 29.27 -1.83 5.50
C GLY A 258 29.90 -3.11 4.92
N PRO A 259 30.43 -4.02 5.76
CA PRO A 259 31.21 -5.18 5.30
C PRO A 259 30.49 -6.10 4.32
N GLU A 260 29.18 -6.25 4.46
CA GLU A 260 28.36 -7.13 3.61
C GLU A 260 27.81 -6.42 2.34
N ALA A 261 28.10 -5.14 2.13
CA ALA A 261 27.50 -4.34 1.07
C ALA A 261 27.70 -4.94 -0.34
N GLN A 262 28.88 -5.50 -0.62
CA GLN A 262 29.14 -6.15 -1.90
C GLN A 262 28.27 -7.40 -2.07
N ARG A 263 28.21 -8.27 -1.06
CA ARG A 263 27.43 -9.50 -1.09
C ARG A 263 25.93 -9.20 -1.23
N ILE A 264 25.42 -8.16 -0.54
CA ILE A 264 24.03 -7.68 -0.69
C ILE A 264 23.77 -7.25 -2.13
N ARG A 265 24.65 -6.42 -2.71
CA ARG A 265 24.54 -5.96 -4.11
C ARG A 265 24.55 -7.11 -5.10
N GLU A 266 25.47 -8.06 -4.96
CA GLU A 266 25.55 -9.25 -5.84
C GLU A 266 24.27 -10.10 -5.75
N THR A 267 23.74 -10.33 -4.55
CA THR A 267 22.46 -11.02 -4.33
C THR A 267 21.31 -10.32 -5.05
N ILE A 268 21.26 -8.99 -4.99
CA ILE A 268 20.27 -8.19 -5.72
C ILE A 268 20.46 -8.35 -7.23
N ARG A 269 21.70 -8.23 -7.74
CA ARG A 269 21.99 -8.37 -9.17
C ARG A 269 21.56 -9.73 -9.69
N GLU A 270 21.97 -10.81 -9.02
CA GLU A 270 21.60 -12.18 -9.38
C GLU A 270 20.08 -12.36 -9.46
N PHE A 271 19.35 -11.81 -8.48
CA PHE A 271 17.91 -11.90 -8.47
C PHE A 271 17.26 -11.08 -9.59
N VAL A 272 17.73 -9.85 -9.85
CA VAL A 272 17.17 -8.96 -10.89
C VAL A 272 17.45 -9.49 -12.28
N THR A 273 18.68 -10.00 -12.53
CA THR A 273 19.11 -10.47 -13.85
C THR A 273 18.77 -11.94 -14.09
N GLY A 274 18.40 -12.68 -13.04
CA GLY A 274 17.99 -14.08 -13.15
C GLY A 274 16.72 -14.22 -14.01
N THR A 275 16.61 -15.38 -14.71
CA THR A 275 15.43 -15.70 -15.48
C THR A 275 14.32 -16.17 -14.54
N HIS A 276 13.40 -15.30 -14.23
CA HIS A 276 12.15 -15.69 -13.59
C HIS A 276 11.11 -15.95 -14.68
N ALA A 277 10.56 -17.17 -14.71
CA ALA A 277 9.44 -17.47 -15.59
C ALA A 277 8.30 -16.49 -15.26
N PRO A 278 7.68 -15.85 -16.28
CA PRO A 278 6.53 -15.02 -16.05
C PRO A 278 5.46 -15.85 -15.34
N VAL A 279 5.01 -15.42 -14.17
CA VAL A 279 3.83 -15.99 -13.55
C VAL A 279 2.67 -15.39 -14.30
N ALA A 280 2.11 -16.14 -15.27
CA ALA A 280 0.84 -15.80 -15.86
C ALA A 280 -0.21 -15.98 -14.76
N THR A 281 -0.64 -14.90 -14.14
CA THR A 281 -1.67 -14.95 -13.13
C THR A 281 -2.80 -14.01 -13.55
N ASN A 282 -3.99 -14.60 -13.73
CA ASN A 282 -5.23 -13.83 -13.85
C ASN A 282 -5.73 -13.38 -12.48
N ARG A 283 -4.97 -13.71 -11.41
CA ARG A 283 -5.32 -13.41 -10.02
C ARG A 283 -4.60 -12.16 -9.55
N PHE A 284 -5.34 -11.28 -8.91
CA PHE A 284 -4.88 -10.00 -8.38
C PHE A 284 -5.69 -9.63 -7.14
N LEU A 285 -5.10 -8.85 -6.26
CA LEU A 285 -5.80 -8.27 -5.13
C LEU A 285 -6.62 -7.07 -5.61
N THR A 286 -7.89 -7.00 -5.25
CA THR A 286 -8.73 -5.82 -5.52
C THR A 286 -9.75 -5.62 -4.42
N THR A 287 -10.26 -4.41 -4.32
CA THR A 287 -11.38 -4.10 -3.43
C THR A 287 -12.68 -4.21 -4.20
N VAL A 288 -13.56 -5.06 -3.71
CA VAL A 288 -14.88 -5.33 -4.30
C VAL A 288 -15.94 -4.58 -3.50
N LEU A 289 -16.73 -3.79 -4.19
CA LEU A 289 -17.91 -3.09 -3.66
C LEU A 289 -19.18 -3.70 -4.25
N PHE A 290 -20.07 -4.14 -3.38
CA PHE A 290 -21.47 -4.40 -3.72
C PHE A 290 -22.35 -3.28 -3.18
N LEU A 291 -23.28 -2.81 -4.03
CA LEU A 291 -24.36 -1.89 -3.67
C LEU A 291 -25.70 -2.59 -3.93
N ASP A 292 -26.68 -2.37 -3.07
CA ASP A 292 -28.01 -2.97 -3.18
C ASP A 292 -29.09 -2.00 -2.66
N ILE A 293 -30.22 -1.90 -3.37
CA ILE A 293 -31.33 -1.04 -2.97
C ILE A 293 -32.19 -1.77 -1.95
N VAL A 294 -32.37 -1.18 -0.78
CA VAL A 294 -33.18 -1.76 0.29
C VAL A 294 -34.67 -1.77 -0.14
N ASN A 295 -35.33 -2.91 0.05
CA ASN A 295 -36.73 -3.11 -0.30
C ASN A 295 -37.07 -2.85 -1.79
N SER A 296 -36.16 -3.11 -2.69
CA SER A 296 -36.30 -2.89 -4.14
C SER A 296 -37.59 -3.52 -4.73
N THR A 297 -37.92 -4.74 -4.34
CA THR A 297 -39.18 -5.41 -4.76
C THR A 297 -40.43 -4.64 -4.34
N GLN A 298 -40.43 -4.02 -3.15
CA GLN A 298 -41.57 -3.21 -2.69
C GLN A 298 -41.68 -1.91 -3.51
N HIS A 299 -40.53 -1.28 -3.83
CA HIS A 299 -40.49 -0.13 -4.72
C HIS A 299 -41.01 -0.47 -6.11
N ALA A 300 -40.57 -1.58 -6.70
CA ALA A 300 -41.05 -2.06 -8.00
C ALA A 300 -42.57 -2.30 -8.00
N THR A 301 -43.06 -3.00 -6.97
CA THR A 301 -44.50 -3.27 -6.84
C THR A 301 -45.34 -2.00 -6.70
N ARG A 302 -44.83 -1.00 -5.96
CA ARG A 302 -45.54 0.27 -5.71
C ARG A 302 -45.54 1.18 -6.94
N LEU A 303 -44.42 1.25 -7.69
CA LEU A 303 -44.23 2.19 -8.78
C LEU A 303 -44.68 1.64 -10.14
N GLY A 304 -44.73 0.32 -10.28
CA GLY A 304 -44.88 -0.38 -11.57
C GLY A 304 -43.57 -0.41 -12.37
N ASP A 305 -43.51 -1.33 -13.32
CA ASP A 305 -42.27 -1.68 -14.04
C ASP A 305 -41.61 -0.49 -14.77
N GLU A 306 -42.42 0.33 -15.45
CA GLU A 306 -41.91 1.47 -16.23
C GLU A 306 -41.28 2.55 -15.32
N SER A 307 -42.03 2.96 -14.27
CA SER A 307 -41.51 4.00 -13.33
C SER A 307 -40.33 3.48 -12.49
N TRP A 308 -40.37 2.21 -12.12
CA TRP A 308 -39.23 1.55 -11.44
C TRP A 308 -38.01 1.49 -12.34
N GLY A 309 -38.13 1.09 -13.59
CA GLY A 309 -37.06 1.08 -14.57
C GLY A 309 -36.43 2.46 -14.78
N ALA A 310 -37.28 3.51 -14.88
CA ALA A 310 -36.79 4.89 -14.98
C ALA A 310 -36.02 5.35 -13.72
N LEU A 311 -36.51 5.00 -12.52
CA LEU A 311 -35.84 5.31 -11.26
C LEU A 311 -34.48 4.56 -11.13
N LEU A 312 -34.47 3.29 -11.50
CA LEU A 312 -33.27 2.45 -11.48
C LEU A 312 -32.18 2.99 -12.43
N ASN A 313 -32.58 3.43 -13.63
CA ASN A 313 -31.64 4.07 -14.58
C ASN A 313 -31.05 5.37 -14.03
N ARG A 314 -31.82 6.17 -13.30
CA ARG A 314 -31.32 7.36 -12.61
C ARG A 314 -30.37 6.99 -11.50
N PHE A 315 -30.68 5.97 -10.74
CA PHE A 315 -29.76 5.45 -9.69
C PHE A 315 -28.43 4.98 -10.28
N TYR A 316 -28.46 4.19 -11.37
CA TYR A 316 -27.24 3.76 -12.03
C TYR A 316 -26.40 4.90 -12.59
N ALA A 317 -27.05 5.96 -13.08
CA ALA A 317 -26.31 7.15 -13.52
C ALA A 317 -25.56 7.81 -12.36
N VAL A 318 -26.20 7.92 -11.20
CA VAL A 318 -25.58 8.42 -9.97
C VAL A 318 -24.41 7.54 -9.55
N VAL A 319 -24.58 6.21 -9.54
CA VAL A 319 -23.48 5.28 -9.17
C VAL A 319 -22.29 5.45 -10.11
N ARG A 320 -22.50 5.52 -11.43
CA ARG A 320 -21.42 5.70 -12.42
C ARG A 320 -20.69 7.02 -12.27
N GLU A 321 -21.40 8.10 -11.93
CA GLU A 321 -20.80 9.39 -11.64
C GLU A 321 -19.86 9.31 -10.43
N GLU A 322 -20.31 8.69 -9.33
CA GLU A 322 -19.49 8.53 -8.14
C GLU A 322 -18.33 7.55 -8.35
N LEU A 323 -18.52 6.47 -9.12
CA LEU A 323 -17.43 5.58 -9.53
C LEU A 323 -16.33 6.36 -10.26
N SER A 324 -16.72 7.19 -11.24
CA SER A 324 -15.76 8.00 -11.99
C SER A 324 -14.99 8.97 -11.08
N ARG A 325 -15.66 9.60 -10.13
CA ARG A 325 -15.03 10.52 -9.15
C ARG A 325 -14.02 9.81 -8.24
N HIS A 326 -14.32 8.56 -7.88
CA HIS A 326 -13.52 7.78 -6.94
C HIS A 326 -12.62 6.73 -7.63
N GLN A 327 -12.49 6.80 -8.96
CA GLN A 327 -11.64 5.90 -9.76
C GLN A 327 -12.01 4.41 -9.59
N GLY A 328 -13.32 4.12 -9.46
CA GLY A 328 -13.84 2.76 -9.45
C GLY A 328 -14.17 2.27 -10.87
N GLU A 329 -14.11 0.96 -11.07
CA GLU A 329 -14.45 0.27 -12.31
C GLU A 329 -15.78 -0.47 -12.13
N GLU A 330 -16.75 -0.20 -13.01
CA GLU A 330 -18.01 -0.96 -13.08
C GLU A 330 -17.72 -2.36 -13.63
N ILE A 331 -18.08 -3.38 -12.90
CA ILE A 331 -17.97 -4.78 -13.34
C ILE A 331 -19.32 -5.27 -13.88
N GLY A 332 -20.42 -4.86 -13.27
CA GLY A 332 -21.73 -5.21 -13.76
C GLY A 332 -22.87 -4.86 -12.83
N THR A 333 -24.08 -4.98 -13.36
CA THR A 333 -25.33 -4.81 -12.63
C THR A 333 -26.16 -6.09 -12.69
N GLN A 334 -26.84 -6.44 -11.62
CA GLN A 334 -27.75 -7.57 -11.55
C GLN A 334 -29.01 -7.18 -10.80
N GLY A 335 -30.08 -6.91 -11.54
CA GLY A 335 -31.31 -6.38 -10.96
C GLY A 335 -31.08 -4.97 -10.38
N ASP A 336 -31.29 -4.79 -9.10
CA ASP A 336 -31.02 -3.58 -8.33
C ASP A 336 -29.62 -3.55 -7.69
N GLY A 337 -28.86 -4.66 -7.83
CA GLY A 337 -27.49 -4.80 -7.36
C GLY A 337 -26.47 -4.21 -8.33
N PHE A 338 -25.40 -3.63 -7.78
CA PHE A 338 -24.29 -3.07 -8.53
C PHE A 338 -22.96 -3.62 -8.00
N LEU A 339 -22.11 -4.06 -8.91
CA LEU A 339 -20.77 -4.58 -8.60
C LEU A 339 -19.70 -3.68 -9.22
N ALA A 340 -18.77 -3.23 -8.38
CA ALA A 340 -17.63 -2.44 -8.80
C ALA A 340 -16.34 -2.90 -8.11
N THR A 341 -15.21 -2.54 -8.71
CA THR A 341 -13.87 -2.75 -8.13
C THR A 341 -13.10 -1.46 -8.01
N PHE A 342 -12.12 -1.47 -7.10
CA PHE A 342 -11.24 -0.35 -6.82
C PHE A 342 -9.82 -0.84 -6.56
N ASP A 343 -8.85 -0.03 -6.96
CA ASP A 343 -7.43 -0.22 -6.64
C ASP A 343 -7.11 0.10 -5.17
N GLY A 344 -8.15 0.38 -4.34
CA GLY A 344 -7.92 0.64 -2.94
C GLY A 344 -9.22 0.78 -2.15
N PRO A 345 -9.21 0.28 -0.89
CA PRO A 345 -10.42 0.20 -0.08
C PRO A 345 -10.92 1.57 0.43
N ALA A 346 -10.06 2.56 0.63
CA ALA A 346 -10.50 3.88 1.08
C ALA A 346 -11.34 4.59 0.01
N ARG A 347 -11.02 4.41 -1.28
CA ARG A 347 -11.82 4.90 -2.40
C ARG A 347 -13.19 4.24 -2.47
N ALA A 348 -13.22 2.92 -2.30
CA ALA A 348 -14.47 2.16 -2.28
C ALA A 348 -15.42 2.63 -1.17
N ILE A 349 -14.89 2.87 0.04
CA ILE A 349 -15.68 3.36 1.18
C ILE A 349 -16.23 4.76 0.89
N ARG A 350 -15.39 5.69 0.42
CA ARG A 350 -15.81 7.06 0.08
C ARG A 350 -16.85 7.06 -1.05
N CYS A 351 -16.66 6.23 -2.07
CA CYS A 351 -17.64 6.05 -3.14
C CYS A 351 -18.98 5.53 -2.61
N ALA A 352 -18.97 4.47 -1.79
CA ALA A 352 -20.18 3.91 -1.20
C ALA A 352 -20.94 4.94 -0.35
N GLY A 353 -20.22 5.74 0.44
CA GLY A 353 -20.80 6.84 1.22
C GLY A 353 -21.44 7.92 0.32
N ALA A 354 -20.74 8.33 -0.74
CA ALA A 354 -21.24 9.30 -1.70
C ALA A 354 -22.50 8.80 -2.46
N VAL A 355 -22.49 7.53 -2.90
CA VAL A 355 -23.65 6.89 -3.54
C VAL A 355 -24.84 6.84 -2.58
N ARG A 356 -24.61 6.43 -1.32
CA ARG A 356 -25.65 6.43 -0.28
C ARG A 356 -26.32 7.80 -0.15
N ASP A 357 -25.51 8.85 -0.08
CA ASP A 357 -26.01 10.20 0.13
C ASP A 357 -26.69 10.77 -1.13
N ALA A 358 -26.19 10.44 -2.31
CA ALA A 358 -26.78 10.83 -3.59
C ALA A 358 -28.04 10.03 -3.98
N ALA A 359 -28.27 8.85 -3.40
CA ALA A 359 -29.49 8.06 -3.59
C ALA A 359 -30.69 8.59 -2.77
N ARG A 360 -30.44 9.26 -1.63
CA ARG A 360 -31.51 9.80 -0.76
C ARG A 360 -32.49 10.74 -1.46
N PRO A 361 -32.05 11.71 -2.30
CA PRO A 361 -32.96 12.57 -3.06
C PRO A 361 -33.82 11.81 -4.07
N LEU A 362 -33.43 10.59 -4.46
CA LEU A 362 -34.22 9.71 -5.30
C LEU A 362 -35.28 8.92 -4.51
N GLY A 363 -35.29 9.05 -3.17
CA GLY A 363 -36.20 8.27 -2.30
C GLY A 363 -35.75 6.83 -2.13
N LEU A 364 -34.44 6.54 -2.39
CA LEU A 364 -33.85 5.21 -2.27
C LEU A 364 -32.95 5.14 -1.05
N GLU A 365 -33.05 4.03 -0.31
CA GLU A 365 -32.08 3.63 0.69
C GLU A 365 -31.17 2.56 0.09
N VAL A 366 -29.85 2.74 0.23
CA VAL A 366 -28.85 1.85 -0.33
C VAL A 366 -28.03 1.27 0.81
N ARG A 367 -27.72 -0.01 0.74
CA ARG A 367 -26.73 -0.69 1.60
C ARG A 367 -25.52 -1.08 0.77
N SER A 368 -24.36 -1.12 1.41
CA SER A 368 -23.09 -1.43 0.74
C SER A 368 -22.28 -2.44 1.52
N GLY A 369 -21.62 -3.34 0.80
CA GLY A 369 -20.66 -4.28 1.36
C GLY A 369 -19.33 -4.21 0.63
N ILE A 370 -18.24 -4.09 1.39
CA ILE A 370 -16.90 -3.94 0.85
C ILE A 370 -15.97 -4.99 1.44
N HIS A 371 -15.25 -5.68 0.56
CA HIS A 371 -14.20 -6.61 0.93
C HIS A 371 -13.00 -6.43 0.01
N CYS A 372 -11.78 -6.58 0.55
CA CYS A 372 -10.55 -6.60 -0.21
C CYS A 372 -9.95 -8.01 -0.18
N GLY A 373 -9.76 -8.60 -1.36
CA GLY A 373 -9.25 -9.95 -1.46
C GLY A 373 -8.82 -10.33 -2.87
N GLU A 374 -8.26 -11.52 -3.02
CA GLU A 374 -7.81 -12.05 -4.30
C GLU A 374 -8.99 -12.39 -5.20
N CYS A 375 -9.00 -11.77 -6.38
CA CYS A 375 -9.94 -12.05 -7.47
C CYS A 375 -9.24 -12.62 -8.69
N GLU A 376 -9.99 -13.27 -9.57
CA GLU A 376 -9.53 -13.77 -10.85
C GLU A 376 -10.25 -13.02 -11.97
N ARG A 377 -9.48 -12.51 -12.97
CA ARG A 377 -10.08 -11.86 -14.15
C ARG A 377 -10.67 -12.91 -15.08
N MET A 378 -11.93 -12.72 -15.46
CA MET A 378 -12.73 -13.62 -16.31
C MET A 378 -13.34 -12.82 -17.46
N GLY A 379 -12.53 -12.46 -18.46
CA GLY A 379 -12.93 -11.50 -19.50
C GLY A 379 -13.15 -10.11 -18.88
N ASP A 380 -14.33 -9.53 -19.10
CA ASP A 380 -14.74 -8.23 -18.53
C ASP A 380 -15.33 -8.37 -17.12
N ASN A 381 -15.33 -9.58 -16.55
CA ASN A 381 -15.86 -9.87 -15.23
C ASN A 381 -14.76 -10.31 -14.26
N ILE A 382 -15.11 -10.41 -12.99
CA ILE A 382 -14.23 -10.95 -11.94
C ILE A 382 -14.91 -12.10 -11.21
N GLY A 383 -14.09 -13.05 -10.75
CA GLY A 383 -14.53 -14.19 -9.94
C GLY A 383 -13.62 -14.38 -8.72
N GLY A 384 -13.99 -15.32 -7.87
CA GLY A 384 -13.22 -15.70 -6.70
C GLY A 384 -14.00 -15.55 -5.39
N ILE A 385 -13.41 -16.07 -4.32
CA ILE A 385 -14.06 -16.09 -3.00
C ILE A 385 -14.29 -14.67 -2.46
N ALA A 386 -13.41 -13.73 -2.80
CA ALA A 386 -13.51 -12.34 -2.36
C ALA A 386 -14.78 -11.64 -2.89
N VAL A 387 -15.21 -11.96 -4.13
CA VAL A 387 -16.47 -11.46 -4.68
C VAL A 387 -17.67 -11.96 -3.88
N HIS A 388 -17.64 -13.26 -3.53
CA HIS A 388 -18.71 -13.84 -2.71
C HIS A 388 -18.71 -13.26 -1.30
N GLU A 389 -17.54 -13.01 -0.70
CA GLU A 389 -17.44 -12.42 0.62
C GLU A 389 -17.98 -10.98 0.63
N ALA A 390 -17.62 -10.14 -0.34
CA ALA A 390 -18.15 -8.78 -0.49
C ALA A 390 -19.68 -8.77 -0.62
N ALA A 391 -20.25 -9.69 -1.41
CA ALA A 391 -21.70 -9.84 -1.54
C ALA A 391 -22.36 -10.24 -0.22
N ARG A 392 -21.73 -11.12 0.59
CA ARG A 392 -22.27 -11.49 1.90
C ARG A 392 -22.15 -10.34 2.91
N VAL A 393 -21.05 -9.60 2.89
CA VAL A 393 -20.90 -8.37 3.71
C VAL A 393 -22.03 -7.38 3.37
N CYS A 394 -22.35 -7.18 2.09
CA CYS A 394 -23.48 -6.35 1.68
C CYS A 394 -24.82 -6.87 2.22
N GLY A 395 -25.01 -8.20 2.22
CA GLY A 395 -26.21 -8.83 2.78
C GLY A 395 -26.40 -8.63 4.29
N GLU A 396 -25.33 -8.43 5.05
CA GLU A 396 -25.35 -8.14 6.50
C GLU A 396 -25.56 -6.64 6.80
N ALA A 397 -25.37 -5.77 5.81
CA ALA A 397 -25.50 -4.32 5.97
C ALA A 397 -26.96 -3.89 6.13
N GLY A 398 -27.21 -2.99 7.05
CA GLY A 398 -28.49 -2.30 7.23
C GLY A 398 -28.76 -1.22 6.18
N ALA A 399 -29.95 -0.66 6.18
CA ALA A 399 -30.34 0.46 5.32
C ALA A 399 -29.43 1.68 5.59
N GLY A 400 -28.86 2.26 4.54
CA GLY A 400 -27.95 3.40 4.64
C GLY A 400 -26.55 3.06 5.21
N GLU A 401 -26.23 1.77 5.38
CA GLU A 401 -24.96 1.35 5.98
C GLU A 401 -23.91 1.00 4.93
N VAL A 402 -22.67 1.41 5.19
CA VAL A 402 -21.47 0.98 4.47
C VAL A 402 -20.71 0.01 5.35
N LEU A 403 -20.85 -1.28 5.12
CA LEU A 403 -20.26 -2.34 5.91
C LEU A 403 -18.97 -2.86 5.25
N VAL A 404 -17.93 -3.07 6.02
CA VAL A 404 -16.63 -3.48 5.51
C VAL A 404 -16.09 -4.68 6.29
N SER A 405 -15.26 -5.49 5.66
CA SER A 405 -14.52 -6.58 6.32
C SER A 405 -13.32 -6.06 7.12
N GLY A 406 -12.80 -6.86 8.05
CA GLY A 406 -11.58 -6.57 8.83
C GLY A 406 -10.38 -6.24 7.95
N THR A 407 -10.18 -6.98 6.85
CA THR A 407 -9.11 -6.69 5.86
C THR A 407 -9.20 -5.27 5.33
N VAL A 408 -10.41 -4.81 4.98
CA VAL A 408 -10.63 -3.44 4.48
C VAL A 408 -10.27 -2.42 5.56
N ARG A 409 -10.74 -2.60 6.81
CA ARG A 409 -10.41 -1.72 7.93
C ARG A 409 -8.90 -1.61 8.14
N ASP A 410 -8.19 -2.74 8.08
CA ASP A 410 -6.74 -2.78 8.35
C ASP A 410 -5.95 -2.04 7.23
N LEU A 411 -6.36 -2.21 5.98
CA LEU A 411 -5.70 -1.56 4.84
C LEU A 411 -5.96 -0.04 4.76
N VAL A 412 -7.04 0.46 5.36
CA VAL A 412 -7.34 1.90 5.37
C VAL A 412 -6.87 2.61 6.65
N ALA A 413 -6.10 1.94 7.48
CA ALA A 413 -5.52 2.55 8.67
C ALA A 413 -4.79 3.86 8.31
N GLY A 414 -5.01 4.92 9.09
CA GLY A 414 -4.48 6.25 8.81
C GLY A 414 -5.25 7.09 7.80
N SER A 415 -6.32 6.56 7.17
CA SER A 415 -7.13 7.29 6.17
C SER A 415 -8.06 8.35 6.76
N GLY A 416 -8.14 8.47 8.08
CA GLY A 416 -9.13 9.32 8.77
C GLY A 416 -10.56 8.76 8.74
N LEU A 417 -10.78 7.58 8.16
CA LEU A 417 -12.07 6.91 8.20
C LEU A 417 -12.31 6.32 9.60
N ALA A 418 -13.50 6.55 10.14
CA ALA A 418 -13.93 6.01 11.41
C ALA A 418 -14.84 4.78 11.22
N PHE A 419 -14.80 3.87 12.17
CA PHE A 419 -15.51 2.60 12.10
C PHE A 419 -16.20 2.27 13.42
N ALA A 420 -17.44 1.82 13.33
CA ALA A 420 -18.14 1.18 14.44
C ALA A 420 -17.99 -0.34 14.31
N ASP A 421 -17.58 -0.99 15.39
CA ASP A 421 -17.45 -2.45 15.44
C ASP A 421 -18.83 -3.12 15.37
N ARG A 422 -18.99 -4.04 14.41
CA ARG A 422 -20.23 -4.82 14.20
C ARG A 422 -20.07 -6.27 14.68
N GLY A 423 -18.90 -6.63 15.20
CA GLY A 423 -18.60 -7.94 15.75
C GLY A 423 -18.30 -9.02 14.71
N LEU A 424 -18.33 -10.26 15.18
CA LEU A 424 -18.01 -11.45 14.38
C LEU A 424 -19.27 -12.04 13.76
N HIS A 425 -19.30 -12.12 12.44
CA HIS A 425 -20.38 -12.68 11.63
C HIS A 425 -20.00 -14.01 11.00
N THR A 426 -20.96 -14.92 10.86
CA THR A 426 -20.82 -16.15 10.06
C THR A 426 -21.44 -15.92 8.70
N LEU A 427 -20.61 -15.68 7.70
CA LEU A 427 -21.07 -15.43 6.33
C LEU A 427 -21.36 -16.75 5.61
N LYS A 428 -22.54 -16.86 4.98
CA LYS A 428 -22.97 -18.09 4.32
C LYS A 428 -21.99 -18.50 3.20
N GLY A 429 -21.39 -19.70 3.35
CA GLY A 429 -20.46 -20.27 2.35
C GLY A 429 -19.00 -19.79 2.52
N ILE A 430 -18.72 -18.93 3.48
CA ILE A 430 -17.36 -18.51 3.85
C ILE A 430 -16.92 -19.28 5.10
N ARG A 431 -15.68 -19.77 5.09
CA ARG A 431 -15.15 -20.51 6.25
C ARG A 431 -14.75 -19.54 7.36
N GLY A 432 -15.07 -19.89 8.61
CA GLY A 432 -14.72 -19.12 9.77
C GLY A 432 -15.71 -18.01 10.10
N LYS A 433 -15.28 -17.08 10.92
CA LYS A 433 -16.03 -15.86 11.25
C LYS A 433 -15.32 -14.65 10.66
N SER A 434 -16.05 -13.76 10.03
CA SER A 434 -15.56 -12.49 9.51
C SER A 434 -15.89 -11.37 10.49
N HIS A 435 -14.90 -10.59 10.91
CA HIS A 435 -15.13 -9.39 11.71
C HIS A 435 -15.55 -8.26 10.78
N LEU A 436 -16.69 -7.64 11.07
CA LEU A 436 -17.29 -6.60 10.24
C LEU A 436 -17.32 -5.26 10.97
N PHE A 437 -17.25 -4.19 10.19
CA PHE A 437 -17.20 -2.81 10.70
C PHE A 437 -18.07 -1.92 9.82
N ALA A 438 -18.82 -1.01 10.43
CA ALA A 438 -19.58 0.01 9.72
C ALA A 438 -18.74 1.28 9.58
N ALA A 439 -18.52 1.74 8.36
CA ALA A 439 -17.89 3.03 8.11
C ALA A 439 -18.86 4.17 8.49
N THR A 440 -18.38 5.17 9.24
CA THR A 440 -19.19 6.25 9.82
C THR A 440 -18.83 7.61 9.24
#